data_977752f161f28af17561a00439805abd
#
_entry.id   977752f161f28af17561a00439805abd
#
_cell.length_a   1.000
_cell.length_b   1.000
_cell.length_c   1.000
_cell.angle_alpha   90.00
_cell.angle_beta   90.00
_cell.angle_gamma   90.00
#
_symmetry.space_group_name_H-M   'P 1'
#
loop_
_entity.id
_entity.type
_entity.pdbx_description
1 polymer ?
#
loop_
_entity_poly.entity_id
_entity_poly.type
_entity_poly.pdbx_seq_one_letter_code
_entity_poly.pdbx_strand_id
1 'polypeptide(L)'
;LYIASHVMSNVRDLEGALLKLKAFVDFSQIDHSLITKDVVEGALGDLIKPKKMLIEVNEVQKTVSKYYGITVSDLISNSRKQHLVKARQMAIYLCHEMTSLSLAKIGQNFGNRDHSTVLYSCEKLKGLISTNEEIKNDIENIKIKITNL
;
A
#
# COMPACT_ATOMS: atom_id res chain seq x y z
N LEU A 1 -5.04 -10.64 -22.40
CA LEU A 1 -5.60 -9.32 -22.70
C LEU A 1 -5.35 -8.35 -21.55
N TYR A 2 -4.88 -7.15 -21.86
CA TYR A 2 -4.55 -6.12 -20.88
C TYR A 2 -5.72 -5.77 -19.96
N ILE A 3 -6.92 -5.58 -20.51
CA ILE A 3 -8.12 -5.24 -19.73
C ILE A 3 -8.45 -6.34 -18.72
N ALA A 4 -8.43 -7.61 -19.13
CA ALA A 4 -8.74 -8.73 -18.27
C ALA A 4 -7.77 -8.89 -17.11
N SER A 5 -6.51 -8.47 -17.27
CA SER A 5 -5.51 -8.51 -16.19
C SER A 5 -5.63 -7.37 -15.18
N HIS A 6 -6.32 -6.28 -15.53
CA HIS A 6 -6.40 -5.07 -14.72
C HIS A 6 -7.80 -4.78 -14.17
N VAL A 7 -8.85 -5.39 -14.73
CA VAL A 7 -10.23 -5.27 -14.25
C VAL A 7 -10.63 -6.58 -13.60
N MET A 8 -10.60 -6.61 -12.30
CA MET A 8 -10.50 -7.85 -11.50
C MET A 8 -11.78 -8.32 -10.84
N SER A 9 -12.84 -7.52 -10.78
CA SER A 9 -13.83 -7.83 -9.76
C SER A 9 -14.96 -8.74 -10.23
N ASN A 10 -15.39 -8.65 -11.46
CA ASN A 10 -16.41 -9.57 -12.02
C ASN A 10 -16.67 -9.29 -13.50
N VAL A 11 -17.54 -10.13 -14.11
CA VAL A 11 -17.95 -10.01 -15.52
C VAL A 11 -18.60 -8.66 -15.83
N ARG A 12 -19.38 -8.09 -14.90
CA ARG A 12 -20.02 -6.78 -15.11
C ARG A 12 -19.02 -5.66 -15.24
N ASP A 13 -17.96 -5.67 -14.44
CA ASP A 13 -16.89 -4.66 -14.52
C ASP A 13 -16.14 -4.78 -15.83
N LEU A 14 -15.91 -6.01 -16.31
CA LEU A 14 -15.29 -6.25 -17.61
C LEU A 14 -16.18 -5.76 -18.76
N GLU A 15 -17.47 -6.05 -18.74
CA GLU A 15 -18.44 -5.57 -19.73
C GLU A 15 -18.52 -4.05 -19.74
N GLY A 16 -18.59 -3.41 -18.57
CA GLY A 16 -18.58 -1.96 -18.43
C GLY A 16 -17.30 -1.33 -18.98
N ALA A 17 -16.16 -1.94 -18.74
CA ALA A 17 -14.87 -1.50 -19.27
C ALA A 17 -14.81 -1.58 -20.79
N LEU A 18 -15.30 -2.66 -21.37
CA LEU A 18 -15.34 -2.86 -22.83
C LEU A 18 -16.29 -1.86 -23.51
N LEU A 19 -17.46 -1.60 -22.93
CA LEU A 19 -18.41 -0.61 -23.43
C LEU A 19 -17.83 0.80 -23.39
N LYS A 20 -17.16 1.15 -22.31
CA LYS A 20 -16.49 2.45 -22.15
C LYS A 20 -15.37 2.62 -23.17
N LEU A 21 -14.57 1.58 -23.37
CA LEU A 21 -13.51 1.59 -24.37
C LEU A 21 -14.07 1.77 -25.77
N LYS A 22 -15.13 1.04 -26.12
CA LYS A 22 -15.80 1.16 -27.41
C LYS A 22 -16.31 2.59 -27.64
N ALA A 23 -17.02 3.14 -26.67
CA ALA A 23 -17.54 4.52 -26.75
C ALA A 23 -16.39 5.55 -26.91
N PHE A 24 -15.29 5.36 -26.21
CA PHE A 24 -14.12 6.22 -26.32
C PHE A 24 -13.48 6.16 -27.72
N VAL A 25 -13.32 4.95 -28.27
CA VAL A 25 -12.76 4.74 -29.61
C VAL A 25 -13.67 5.36 -30.68
N ASP A 26 -14.98 5.10 -30.59
CA ASP A 26 -15.97 5.63 -31.52
C ASP A 26 -16.01 7.17 -31.48
N PHE A 27 -15.98 7.76 -30.28
CA PHE A 27 -15.99 9.20 -30.08
C PHE A 27 -14.71 9.88 -30.57
N SER A 28 -13.57 9.24 -30.35
CA SER A 28 -12.26 9.79 -30.72
C SER A 28 -11.90 9.57 -32.20
N GLN A 29 -12.75 8.87 -32.96
CA GLN A 29 -12.50 8.51 -34.35
C GLN A 29 -11.16 7.78 -34.58
N ILE A 30 -10.74 7.03 -33.58
CA ILE A 30 -9.51 6.24 -33.65
C ILE A 30 -9.79 4.94 -34.43
N ASP A 31 -8.91 4.61 -35.37
CA ASP A 31 -8.98 3.34 -36.06
C ASP A 31 -8.81 2.18 -35.08
N HIS A 32 -9.72 1.21 -35.14
CA HIS A 32 -9.69 0.02 -34.27
C HIS A 32 -8.38 -0.77 -34.35
N SER A 33 -7.63 -0.64 -35.43
CA SER A 33 -6.31 -1.25 -35.59
C SER A 33 -5.22 -0.56 -34.76
N LEU A 34 -5.48 0.65 -34.25
CA LEU A 34 -4.54 1.46 -33.47
C LEU A 34 -4.82 1.45 -31.96
N ILE A 35 -5.63 0.51 -31.50
CA ILE A 35 -5.89 0.38 -30.05
C ILE A 35 -4.64 -0.14 -29.37
N THR A 36 -3.93 0.77 -28.70
CA THR A 36 -2.72 0.50 -27.94
C THR A 36 -3.03 0.48 -26.44
N LYS A 37 -2.05 0.05 -25.66
CA LYS A 37 -2.11 0.13 -24.20
C LYS A 37 -2.44 1.54 -23.71
N ASP A 38 -1.85 2.56 -24.32
CA ASP A 38 -2.05 3.96 -23.94
C ASP A 38 -3.49 4.43 -24.18
N VAL A 39 -4.11 3.99 -25.27
CA VAL A 39 -5.52 4.25 -25.55
C VAL A 39 -6.43 3.61 -24.51
N VAL A 40 -6.16 2.37 -24.13
CA VAL A 40 -6.91 1.67 -23.09
C VAL A 40 -6.75 2.35 -21.73
N GLU A 41 -5.56 2.75 -21.37
CA GLU A 41 -5.30 3.48 -20.13
C GLU A 41 -6.00 4.84 -20.09
N GLY A 42 -6.02 5.56 -21.19
CA GLY A 42 -6.73 6.83 -21.30
C GLY A 42 -8.25 6.69 -21.15
N ALA A 43 -8.82 5.64 -21.76
CA ALA A 43 -10.26 5.39 -21.73
C ALA A 43 -10.73 4.83 -20.36
N LEU A 44 -9.93 4.00 -19.74
CA LEU A 44 -10.28 3.22 -18.54
C LEU A 44 -9.49 3.64 -17.29
N GLY A 45 -8.86 4.81 -17.31
CA GLY A 45 -7.98 5.28 -16.24
C GLY A 45 -8.59 5.20 -14.84
N ASP A 46 -9.89 5.49 -14.71
CA ASP A 46 -10.60 5.41 -13.44
C ASP A 46 -10.92 3.97 -13.00
N LEU A 47 -11.03 3.03 -13.96
CA LEU A 47 -11.31 1.61 -13.69
C LEU A 47 -10.05 0.80 -13.49
N ILE A 48 -8.96 1.23 -14.14
CA ILE A 48 -7.65 0.57 -14.08
C ILE A 48 -6.78 1.13 -12.95
N LYS A 49 -7.17 2.22 -12.29
CA LYS A 49 -6.49 2.63 -11.07
C LYS A 49 -6.33 1.41 -10.20
N PRO A 50 -5.09 1.02 -9.84
CA PRO A 50 -4.92 -0.12 -8.98
C PRO A 50 -5.87 0.08 -7.81
N LYS A 51 -6.76 -0.89 -7.56
CA LYS A 51 -7.36 -1.01 -6.24
C LYS A 51 -6.15 -0.85 -5.33
N LYS A 52 -6.05 0.28 -4.61
CA LYS A 52 -5.18 0.32 -3.44
C LYS A 52 -5.56 -0.95 -2.72
N MET A 53 -4.70 -1.95 -2.76
CA MET A 53 -4.89 -3.13 -1.94
C MET A 53 -5.18 -2.53 -0.57
N LEU A 54 -6.38 -2.77 -0.06
CA LEU A 54 -6.76 -2.30 1.26
C LEU A 54 -5.89 -3.07 2.24
N ILE A 55 -4.64 -2.62 2.34
CA ILE A 55 -3.69 -3.20 3.27
C ILE A 55 -4.17 -2.78 4.65
N GLU A 56 -4.52 -3.77 5.43
CA GLU A 56 -4.97 -3.56 6.79
C GLU A 56 -3.76 -3.43 7.74
N VAL A 57 -3.94 -2.66 8.79
CA VAL A 57 -2.91 -2.51 9.84
C VAL A 57 -2.44 -3.86 10.36
N ASN A 58 -3.37 -4.79 10.52
CA ASN A 58 -3.07 -6.15 11.00
C ASN A 58 -2.07 -6.89 10.10
N GLU A 59 -2.19 -6.74 8.78
CA GLU A 59 -1.25 -7.34 7.81
C GLU A 59 0.15 -6.74 7.95
N VAL A 60 0.24 -5.43 8.12
CA VAL A 60 1.51 -4.74 8.36
C VAL A 60 2.14 -5.21 9.67
N GLN A 61 1.36 -5.26 10.74
CA GLN A 61 1.83 -5.71 12.05
C GLN A 61 2.36 -7.15 12.01
N LYS A 62 1.64 -8.05 11.39
CA LYS A 62 2.06 -9.46 11.25
C LYS A 62 3.34 -9.59 10.43
N THR A 63 3.44 -8.89 9.31
CA THR A 63 4.61 -8.96 8.42
C THR A 63 5.84 -8.40 9.10
N VAL A 64 5.73 -7.25 9.76
CA VAL A 64 6.85 -6.64 10.50
C VAL A 64 7.28 -7.50 11.67
N SER A 65 6.35 -8.03 12.42
CA SER A 65 6.64 -8.93 13.55
C SER A 65 7.41 -10.16 13.09
N LYS A 66 6.97 -10.77 12.00
CA LYS A 66 7.63 -11.94 11.42
C LYS A 66 9.03 -11.60 10.90
N TYR A 67 9.18 -10.44 10.26
CA TYR A 67 10.46 -9.99 9.72
C TYR A 67 11.50 -9.80 10.82
N TYR A 68 11.12 -9.23 11.95
CA TYR A 68 12.02 -8.99 13.09
C TYR A 68 12.04 -10.12 14.13
N GLY A 69 11.27 -11.19 13.92
CA GLY A 69 11.25 -12.33 14.83
C GLY A 69 10.64 -12.04 16.21
N ILE A 70 9.64 -11.18 16.25
CA ILE A 70 8.90 -10.83 17.48
C ILE A 70 7.42 -11.15 17.33
N THR A 71 6.65 -11.09 18.41
CA THR A 71 5.19 -11.26 18.36
C THR A 71 4.49 -9.92 18.10
N VAL A 72 3.26 -9.97 17.60
CA VAL A 72 2.42 -8.78 17.49
C VAL A 72 2.16 -8.15 18.85
N SER A 73 1.98 -8.94 19.89
CA SER A 73 1.85 -8.45 21.26
C SER A 73 3.05 -7.64 21.72
N ASP A 74 4.26 -8.09 21.40
CA ASP A 74 5.50 -7.36 21.68
C ASP A 74 5.54 -6.04 20.89
N LEU A 75 5.12 -6.09 19.65
CA LEU A 75 5.12 -4.92 18.75
C LEU A 75 4.26 -3.78 19.30
N ILE A 76 3.06 -4.09 19.81
CA ILE A 76 2.12 -3.11 20.35
C ILE A 76 2.28 -2.84 21.84
N SER A 77 3.19 -3.52 22.50
CA SER A 77 3.45 -3.39 23.94
C SER A 77 4.04 -2.03 24.29
N ASN A 78 4.03 -1.71 25.58
CA ASN A 78 4.69 -0.51 26.14
C ASN A 78 6.20 -0.69 26.37
N SER A 79 6.76 -1.82 25.97
CA SER A 79 8.18 -2.10 26.15
C SER A 79 9.04 -1.07 25.40
N ARG A 80 10.08 -0.61 26.07
CA ARG A 80 11.09 0.32 25.55
C ARG A 80 12.37 -0.39 25.10
N LYS A 81 12.36 -1.71 25.03
CA LYS A 81 13.49 -2.47 24.49
C LYS A 81 13.76 -2.01 23.07
N GLN A 82 15.01 -1.71 22.76
CA GLN A 82 15.42 -1.03 21.53
C GLN A 82 14.98 -1.77 20.27
N HIS A 83 15.10 -3.09 20.26
CA HIS A 83 14.68 -3.90 19.10
C HIS A 83 13.16 -3.88 18.88
N LEU A 84 12.35 -3.80 19.96
CA LEU A 84 10.90 -3.65 19.86
C LEU A 84 10.49 -2.24 19.41
N VAL A 85 11.18 -1.23 19.91
CA VAL A 85 10.95 0.16 19.49
C VAL A 85 11.27 0.33 18.00
N LYS A 86 12.37 -0.23 17.54
CA LYS A 86 12.77 -0.19 16.12
C LYS A 86 11.70 -0.84 15.23
N ALA A 87 11.25 -2.04 15.59
CA ALA A 87 10.22 -2.76 14.85
C ALA A 87 8.89 -1.99 14.86
N ARG A 88 8.51 -1.44 15.99
CA ARG A 88 7.29 -0.63 16.14
C ARG A 88 7.31 0.61 15.27
N GLN A 89 8.39 1.35 15.28
CA GLN A 89 8.56 2.53 14.44
C GLN A 89 8.48 2.17 12.96
N MET A 90 9.07 1.07 12.55
CA MET A 90 8.98 0.54 11.20
C MET A 90 7.53 0.22 10.82
N ALA A 91 6.81 -0.48 11.67
CA ALA A 91 5.41 -0.85 11.43
C ALA A 91 4.50 0.40 11.36
N ILE A 92 4.68 1.36 12.25
CA ILE A 92 3.94 2.64 12.24
C ILE A 92 4.19 3.39 10.93
N TYR A 93 5.44 3.51 10.51
CA TYR A 93 5.80 4.17 9.26
C TYR A 93 5.14 3.49 8.05
N LEU A 94 5.19 2.17 7.97
CA LEU A 94 4.58 1.40 6.89
C LEU A 94 3.06 1.53 6.89
N CYS A 95 2.41 1.54 8.04
CA CYS A 95 0.98 1.82 8.14
C CYS A 95 0.63 3.20 7.58
N HIS A 96 1.44 4.20 7.89
CA HIS A 96 1.24 5.55 7.36
C HIS A 96 1.41 5.62 5.83
N GLU A 97 2.41 4.92 5.29
CA GLU A 97 2.70 4.92 3.86
C GLU A 97 1.73 4.06 3.03
N MET A 98 1.30 2.92 3.58
CA MET A 98 0.58 1.89 2.83
C MET A 98 -0.92 1.85 3.12
N THR A 99 -1.39 2.55 4.12
CA THR A 99 -2.82 2.66 4.45
C THR A 99 -3.27 4.12 4.37
N SER A 100 -4.58 4.34 4.29
CA SER A 100 -5.15 5.69 4.31
C SER A 100 -5.60 6.14 5.70
N LEU A 101 -5.14 5.46 6.76
CA LEU A 101 -5.52 5.77 8.13
C LEU A 101 -4.87 7.07 8.62
N SER A 102 -5.61 7.79 9.47
CA SER A 102 -5.08 8.96 10.18
C SER A 102 -4.01 8.55 11.21
N LEU A 103 -3.17 9.50 11.60
CA LEU A 103 -2.18 9.28 12.64
C LEU A 103 -2.80 8.80 13.96
N ALA A 104 -3.94 9.39 14.34
CA ALA A 104 -4.67 8.99 15.54
C ALA A 104 -5.16 7.53 15.46
N LYS A 105 -5.67 7.13 14.31
CA LYS A 105 -6.16 5.76 14.09
C LYS A 105 -5.02 4.74 14.11
N ILE A 106 -3.90 5.07 13.52
CA ILE A 106 -2.67 4.24 13.59
C ILE A 106 -2.24 4.10 15.05
N GLY A 107 -2.19 5.18 15.81
CA GLY A 107 -1.83 5.16 17.22
C GLY A 107 -2.71 4.24 18.06
N GLN A 108 -4.02 4.22 17.80
CA GLN A 108 -4.96 3.31 18.47
C GLN A 108 -4.61 1.83 18.24
N ASN A 109 -4.10 1.49 17.06
CA ASN A 109 -3.72 0.13 16.71
C ASN A 109 -2.34 -0.29 17.26
N PHE A 110 -1.58 0.64 17.80
CA PHE A 110 -0.25 0.42 18.39
C PHE A 110 -0.22 0.72 19.88
N GLY A 111 -1.18 0.18 20.63
CA GLY A 111 -1.26 0.30 22.08
C GLY A 111 -1.77 1.67 22.54
N ASN A 112 -2.69 2.29 21.81
CA ASN A 112 -3.27 3.60 22.12
C ASN A 112 -2.22 4.71 22.25
N ARG A 113 -1.30 4.76 21.30
CA ARG A 113 -0.31 5.82 21.22
C ARG A 113 -0.91 7.09 20.66
N ASP A 114 -0.40 8.20 21.18
CA ASP A 114 -0.74 9.54 20.76
C ASP A 114 -0.31 9.79 19.30
N HIS A 115 -1.08 10.62 18.58
CA HIS A 115 -0.77 10.99 17.20
C HIS A 115 0.59 11.66 17.04
N SER A 116 1.06 12.40 18.03
CA SER A 116 2.40 13.01 18.01
C SER A 116 3.52 11.96 18.07
N THR A 117 3.31 10.86 18.80
CA THR A 117 4.24 9.73 18.84
C THR A 117 4.30 9.03 17.48
N VAL A 118 3.15 8.84 16.82
CA VAL A 118 3.06 8.27 15.47
C VAL A 118 3.78 9.18 14.47
N LEU A 119 3.53 10.47 14.50
CA LEU A 119 4.19 11.45 13.63
C LEU A 119 5.71 11.44 13.82
N TYR A 120 6.17 11.42 15.06
CA TYR A 120 7.60 11.33 15.38
C TYR A 120 8.24 10.08 14.75
N SER A 121 7.60 8.93 14.87
CA SER A 121 8.08 7.67 14.27
C SER A 121 8.20 7.79 12.75
N CYS A 122 7.19 8.35 12.10
CA CYS A 122 7.17 8.55 10.65
C CYS A 122 8.30 9.49 10.19
N GLU A 123 8.47 10.61 10.85
CA GLU A 123 9.51 11.60 10.52
C GLU A 123 10.92 11.05 10.76
N LYS A 124 11.11 10.31 11.85
CA LYS A 124 12.37 9.64 12.14
C LYS A 124 12.77 8.66 11.05
N LEU A 125 11.84 7.80 10.61
CA LEU A 125 12.10 6.85 9.54
C LEU A 125 12.37 7.55 8.21
N LYS A 126 11.64 8.59 7.87
CA LYS A 126 11.89 9.39 6.66
C LYS A 126 13.31 9.96 6.64
N GLY A 127 13.78 10.47 7.77
CA GLY A 127 15.16 10.94 7.90
C GLY A 127 16.20 9.85 7.75
N LEU A 128 15.94 8.68 8.32
CA LEU A 128 16.86 7.54 8.28
C LEU A 128 16.95 6.88 6.89
N ILE A 129 15.89 6.91 6.10
CA ILE A 129 15.89 6.34 4.73
C ILE A 129 16.99 6.97 3.87
N SER A 130 17.23 8.27 4.01
CA SER A 130 18.25 8.98 3.22
C SER A 130 19.68 8.74 3.69
N THR A 131 19.87 8.26 4.92
CA THR A 131 21.20 8.15 5.56
C THR A 131 21.56 6.72 5.96
N ASN A 132 20.63 5.79 5.99
CA ASN A 132 20.84 4.43 6.46
C ASN A 132 20.31 3.41 5.44
N GLU A 133 21.24 2.77 4.71
CA GLU A 133 20.95 1.76 3.69
C GLU A 133 20.24 0.52 4.27
N GLU A 134 20.59 0.11 5.48
CA GLU A 134 19.95 -1.06 6.14
C GLU A 134 18.45 -0.82 6.35
N ILE A 135 18.09 0.34 6.87
CA ILE A 135 16.68 0.70 7.08
C ILE A 135 15.94 0.81 5.76
N LYS A 136 16.56 1.42 4.75
CA LYS A 136 15.98 1.50 3.41
C LYS A 136 15.71 0.12 2.83
N ASN A 137 16.65 -0.80 2.94
CA ASN A 137 16.51 -2.18 2.47
C ASN A 137 15.43 -2.93 3.26
N ASP A 138 15.37 -2.76 4.57
CA ASP A 138 14.34 -3.36 5.41
C ASP A 138 12.94 -2.91 4.98
N ILE A 139 12.76 -1.62 4.74
CA ILE A 139 11.49 -1.05 4.26
C ILE A 139 11.08 -1.68 2.93
N GLU A 140 11.98 -1.72 1.97
CA GLU A 140 11.70 -2.29 0.65
C GLU A 140 11.34 -3.77 0.73
N ASN A 141 12.10 -4.56 1.51
CA ASN A 141 11.84 -5.98 1.71
C ASN A 141 10.50 -6.25 2.39
N ILE A 142 10.16 -5.48 3.41
CA ILE A 142 8.90 -5.62 4.11
C ILE A 142 7.72 -5.22 3.21
N LYS A 143 7.85 -4.13 2.45
CA LYS A 143 6.83 -3.70 1.49
C LYS A 143 6.54 -4.80 0.46
N ILE A 144 7.56 -5.43 -0.08
CA ILE A 144 7.42 -6.55 -1.02
C ILE A 144 6.65 -7.71 -0.37
N LYS A 145 6.97 -8.06 0.85
CA LYS A 145 6.29 -9.14 1.59
C LYS A 145 4.82 -8.81 1.87
N ILE A 146 4.50 -7.57 2.18
CA ILE A 146 3.12 -7.12 2.41
C ILE A 146 2.32 -7.18 1.11
N THR A 147 2.89 -6.73 -0.01
CA THR A 147 2.20 -6.68 -1.30
C THR A 147 2.04 -8.04 -1.97
N ASN A 148 2.81 -9.04 -1.57
CA ASN A 148 2.74 -10.41 -2.08
C ASN A 148 1.89 -11.36 -1.20
N LEU A 149 1.16 -10.83 -0.27
CA LEU A 149 0.22 -11.63 0.54
C LEU A 149 -1.02 -12.07 -0.25
#